data_7424f73312e68a957f322159b5b6e228
#
_entry.id   7424f73312e68a957f322159b5b6e228
#
_cell.length_a   1.000
_cell.length_b   1.000
_cell.length_c   1.000
_cell.angle_alpha   90.00
_cell.angle_beta   90.00
_cell.angle_gamma   90.00
#
_symmetry.space_group_name_H-M   'P 1'
#
loop_
_entity.id
_entity.type
_entity.pdbx_description
1 polymer ?
#
loop_
_entity_poly.entity_id
_entity_poly.type
_entity_poly.pdbx_seq_one_letter_code
_entity_poly.pdbx_strand_id
1 'polypeptide(L)'
;MKIICSKTSLLKSVNISLKAVPSKTTMPILECILIDASTNQIKFTTNDMELGIETIVDGTIAEKGMVALDAKIFYEIIRRLPDNDVTIHTDENYVATITLSLIHISEPTRPRLI
;
A
#
# COMPACT_ATOMS: atom_id res chain seq x y z
N MET A 1 -0.56 -11.48 3.84
CA MET A 1 -1.39 -10.28 4.06
C MET A 1 -2.24 -9.99 2.85
N LYS A 2 -3.46 -9.61 3.06
CA LYS A 2 -4.34 -9.18 1.98
C LYS A 2 -5.24 -8.07 2.48
N ILE A 3 -5.16 -6.91 1.86
CA ILE A 3 -5.97 -5.76 2.24
C ILE A 3 -6.64 -5.17 1.01
N ILE A 4 -7.79 -4.53 1.21
CA ILE A 4 -8.56 -3.89 0.15
C ILE A 4 -8.85 -2.47 0.61
N CYS A 5 -8.39 -1.49 -0.15
CA CYS A 5 -8.56 -0.08 0.17
C CYS A 5 -8.94 0.68 -1.10
N SER A 6 -9.65 1.79 -0.95
CA SER A 6 -9.90 2.66 -2.10
C SER A 6 -8.60 3.36 -2.51
N LYS A 7 -8.46 3.66 -3.78
CA LYS A 7 -7.30 4.40 -4.27
C LYS A 7 -7.18 5.73 -3.55
N THR A 8 -8.28 6.42 -3.34
CA THR A 8 -8.28 7.72 -2.68
C THR A 8 -7.68 7.65 -1.29
N SER A 9 -8.10 6.65 -0.49
CA SER A 9 -7.56 6.45 0.86
C SER A 9 -6.08 6.08 0.81
N LEU A 10 -5.70 5.19 -0.11
CA LEU A 10 -4.31 4.79 -0.26
C LEU A 10 -3.43 5.97 -0.64
N LEU A 11 -3.84 6.73 -1.64
CA LEU A 11 -3.05 7.85 -2.13
C LEU A 11 -2.86 8.91 -1.05
N LYS A 12 -3.91 9.22 -0.32
CA LYS A 12 -3.85 10.18 0.77
C LYS A 12 -2.86 9.71 1.83
N SER A 13 -2.94 8.46 2.23
CA SER A 13 -2.11 7.91 3.29
C SER A 13 -0.65 7.80 2.87
N VAL A 14 -0.40 7.41 1.64
CA VAL A 14 0.96 7.33 1.12
C VAL A 14 1.58 8.72 1.01
N ASN A 15 0.81 9.71 0.57
CA ASN A 15 1.30 11.08 0.51
C ASN A 15 1.74 11.59 1.88
N ILE A 16 0.96 11.29 2.92
CA ILE A 16 1.32 11.67 4.28
C ILE A 16 2.59 10.93 4.71
N SER A 17 2.64 9.64 4.45
CA SER A 17 3.75 8.79 4.88
C SER A 17 5.06 9.16 4.20
N LEU A 18 5.01 9.59 2.94
CA LEU A 18 6.22 9.96 2.21
C LEU A 18 6.97 11.13 2.83
N LYS A 19 6.32 11.91 3.66
CA LYS A 19 6.98 13.05 4.30
C LYS A 19 8.10 12.64 5.25
N ALA A 20 8.09 11.40 5.74
CA ALA A 20 9.15 10.91 6.60
C ALA A 20 10.12 9.99 5.86
N VAL A 21 9.98 9.81 4.56
CA VAL A 21 10.90 8.96 3.79
C VAL A 21 12.06 9.83 3.33
N PRO A 22 13.30 9.48 3.70
CA PRO A 22 14.45 10.28 3.26
C PRO A 22 14.70 10.12 1.78
N SER A 23 15.17 11.18 1.14
CA SER A 23 15.47 11.13 -0.29
C SER A 23 16.73 10.31 -0.57
N LYS A 24 17.65 10.31 0.38
CA LYS A 24 18.86 9.50 0.31
C LYS A 24 19.20 8.99 1.69
N THR A 25 19.64 7.74 1.77
CA THR A 25 20.03 7.16 3.04
C THR A 25 20.94 5.97 2.77
N THR A 26 21.79 5.66 3.74
CA THR A 26 22.60 4.45 3.70
C THR A 26 21.82 3.27 4.27
N MET A 27 20.63 3.50 4.77
CA MET A 27 19.80 2.44 5.34
C MET A 27 18.55 2.25 4.45
N PRO A 28 18.60 1.30 3.52
CA PRO A 28 17.48 1.12 2.56
C PRO A 28 16.11 0.92 3.20
N ILE A 29 16.07 0.36 4.41
CA ILE A 29 14.78 0.14 5.06
C ILE A 29 14.03 1.45 5.32
N LEU A 30 14.75 2.56 5.43
CA LEU A 30 14.12 3.87 5.65
C LEU A 30 13.44 4.41 4.39
N GLU A 31 13.72 3.81 3.24
CA GLU A 31 13.06 4.19 2.00
C GLU A 31 11.80 3.37 1.78
N CYS A 32 11.44 2.53 2.73
CA CYS A 32 10.26 1.69 2.63
C CYS A 32 9.11 2.25 3.46
N ILE A 33 7.92 1.90 3.04
CA ILE A 33 6.71 2.11 3.83
C ILE A 33 6.31 0.76 4.39
N LEU A 34 6.10 0.69 5.69
CA LEU A 34 5.65 -0.53 6.33
C LEU A 34 4.13 -0.53 6.32
N ILE A 35 3.54 -1.55 5.72
CA ILE A 35 2.11 -1.75 5.73
C ILE A 35 1.83 -2.81 6.79
N ASP A 36 1.18 -2.38 7.86
CA ASP A 36 0.88 -3.25 9.00
C ASP A 36 -0.63 -3.49 9.07
N ALA A 37 -1.03 -4.69 8.76
CA ALA A 37 -2.42 -5.14 8.85
C ALA A 37 -2.53 -6.31 9.82
N SER A 38 -1.68 -6.34 10.84
CA SER A 38 -1.65 -7.46 11.79
C SER A 38 -2.70 -7.33 12.89
N THR A 39 -3.32 -6.16 13.03
CA THR A 39 -4.38 -5.94 13.99
C THR A 39 -5.69 -5.69 13.25
N ASN A 40 -6.63 -4.98 13.85
CA ASN A 40 -7.90 -4.66 13.20
C ASN A 40 -7.84 -3.39 12.37
N GLN A 41 -6.67 -2.77 12.28
CA GLN A 41 -6.48 -1.54 11.53
C GLN A 41 -5.33 -1.70 10.55
N ILE A 42 -5.42 -0.98 9.44
CA ILE A 42 -4.34 -0.91 8.47
C ILE A 42 -3.53 0.34 8.79
N LYS A 43 -2.24 0.18 9.03
CA LYS A 43 -1.35 1.30 9.34
C LYS A 43 -0.22 1.35 8.34
N PHE A 44 0.09 2.56 7.89
CA PHE A 44 1.28 2.81 7.09
C PHE A 44 2.26 3.55 7.97
N THR A 45 3.47 3.03 8.08
CA THR A 45 4.50 3.60 8.94
C THR A 45 5.75 3.90 8.12
N THR A 46 6.28 5.09 8.27
CA THR A 46 7.56 5.48 7.70
C THR A 46 8.40 6.18 8.77
N ASN A 47 9.71 6.21 8.57
CA ASN A 47 10.62 6.72 9.57
C ASN A 47 11.93 7.16 8.92
N ASP A 48 12.47 8.30 9.35
CA ASP A 48 13.76 8.77 8.89
C ASP A 48 14.79 8.86 10.01
N MET A 49 14.53 8.15 11.11
CA MET A 49 15.31 8.09 12.33
C MET A 49 15.08 9.25 13.30
N GLU A 50 14.57 10.36 12.81
CA GLU A 50 14.22 11.48 13.67
C GLU A 50 12.72 11.68 13.73
N LEU A 51 12.06 11.47 12.60
CA LEU A 51 10.62 11.65 12.46
C LEU A 51 9.99 10.34 12.04
N GLY A 52 9.01 9.88 12.79
CA GLY A 52 8.20 8.73 12.42
C GLY A 52 6.79 9.20 12.09
N ILE A 53 6.21 8.67 11.04
CA ILE A 53 4.82 8.95 10.68
C ILE A 53 4.07 7.64 10.65
N GLU A 54 2.94 7.60 11.36
CA GLU A 54 2.05 6.46 11.34
C GLU A 54 0.68 6.97 10.93
N THR A 55 0.13 6.38 9.88
CA THR A 55 -1.16 6.78 9.33
C THR A 55 -2.09 5.58 9.31
N ILE A 56 -3.31 5.78 9.78
CA ILE A 56 -4.34 4.74 9.72
C ILE A 56 -5.07 4.88 8.39
N VAL A 57 -5.23 3.76 7.70
CA VAL A 57 -5.83 3.73 6.38
C VAL A 57 -7.18 3.03 6.47
N ASP A 58 -8.19 3.64 5.88
CA ASP A 58 -9.50 3.00 5.81
C ASP A 58 -9.47 1.89 4.78
N GLY A 59 -9.96 0.74 5.16
CA GLY A 59 -10.00 -0.40 4.26
C GLY A 59 -10.40 -1.66 4.98
N THR A 60 -10.35 -2.76 4.25
CA THR A 60 -10.72 -4.07 4.77
C THR A 60 -9.49 -4.97 4.81
N ILE A 61 -9.33 -5.67 5.92
CA ILE A 61 -8.27 -6.66 6.06
C ILE A 61 -8.88 -8.02 5.79
N ALA A 62 -8.50 -8.63 4.67
CA ALA A 62 -8.96 -9.98 4.33
C ALA A 62 -8.04 -11.03 4.97
N GLU A 63 -6.74 -10.74 5.01
CA GLU A 63 -5.76 -11.60 5.67
C GLU A 63 -4.78 -10.71 6.40
N LYS A 64 -4.52 -10.99 7.66
CA LYS A 64 -3.60 -10.20 8.47
C LYS A 64 -2.16 -10.44 8.07
N GLY A 65 -1.32 -9.48 8.34
CA GLY A 65 0.11 -9.57 8.09
C GLY A 65 0.75 -8.20 7.98
N MET A 66 2.03 -8.21 7.58
CA MET A 66 2.81 -6.99 7.42
C MET A 66 3.74 -7.15 6.23
N VAL A 67 4.05 -6.04 5.58
CA VAL A 67 5.02 -6.01 4.50
C VAL A 67 5.66 -4.63 4.42
N ALA A 68 6.93 -4.59 4.03
CA ALA A 68 7.62 -3.34 3.76
C ALA A 68 7.81 -3.22 2.24
N LEU A 69 7.40 -2.11 1.67
CA LEU A 69 7.50 -1.86 0.24
C LEU A 69 8.28 -0.57 0.01
N ASP A 70 8.96 -0.48 -1.13
CA ASP A 70 9.62 0.77 -1.50
C ASP A 70 8.55 1.85 -1.61
N ALA A 71 8.70 2.91 -0.83
CA ALA A 71 7.66 3.92 -0.70
C ALA A 71 7.42 4.69 -2.00
N LYS A 72 8.48 5.01 -2.70
CA LYS A 72 8.36 5.80 -3.94
C LYS A 72 7.76 4.99 -5.07
N ILE A 73 8.18 3.74 -5.18
CA ILE A 73 7.63 2.84 -6.18
C ILE A 73 6.16 2.58 -5.90
N PHE A 74 5.83 2.32 -4.63
CA PHE A 74 4.45 2.10 -4.23
C PHE A 74 3.59 3.33 -4.55
N TYR A 75 4.07 4.53 -4.23
CA TYR A 75 3.36 5.75 -4.54
C TYR A 75 3.10 5.90 -6.04
N GLU A 76 4.12 5.63 -6.87
CA GLU A 76 3.97 5.75 -8.32
C GLU A 76 2.95 4.77 -8.87
N ILE A 77 2.92 3.56 -8.35
CA ILE A 77 1.95 2.57 -8.77
C ILE A 77 0.53 3.03 -8.41
N ILE A 78 0.34 3.42 -7.15
CA ILE A 78 -1.00 3.82 -6.68
C ILE A 78 -1.48 5.06 -7.42
N ARG A 79 -0.60 6.01 -7.67
CA ARG A 79 -0.96 7.26 -8.34
C ARG A 79 -1.48 7.04 -9.76
N ARG A 80 -0.99 6.00 -10.42
CA ARG A 80 -1.35 5.70 -11.81
C ARG A 80 -2.58 4.83 -11.96
N LEU A 81 -3.07 4.26 -10.89
CA LEU A 81 -4.26 3.42 -10.96
C LEU A 81 -5.51 4.27 -11.16
N PRO A 82 -6.53 3.75 -11.84
CA PRO A 82 -7.82 4.44 -11.91
C PRO A 82 -8.46 4.47 -10.52
N ASP A 83 -9.41 5.36 -10.34
CA ASP A 83 -10.11 5.51 -9.06
C ASP A 83 -11.01 4.31 -8.82
N ASN A 84 -10.56 3.40 -8.00
CA ASN A 84 -11.22 2.12 -7.78
C ASN A 84 -10.71 1.52 -6.49
N ASP A 85 -11.30 0.40 -6.07
CA ASP A 85 -10.78 -0.32 -4.92
C ASP A 85 -9.54 -1.09 -5.35
N VAL A 86 -8.54 -1.05 -4.49
CA VAL A 86 -7.24 -1.66 -4.76
C VAL A 86 -7.01 -2.76 -3.76
N THR A 87 -6.61 -3.92 -4.24
CA THR A 87 -6.24 -5.05 -3.39
C THR A 87 -4.74 -5.19 -3.38
N ILE A 88 -4.16 -5.25 -2.19
CA ILE A 88 -2.73 -5.49 -2.00
C ILE A 88 -2.59 -6.84 -1.31
N HIS A 89 -1.92 -7.76 -1.96
CA HIS A 89 -1.75 -9.12 -1.46
C HIS A 89 -0.29 -9.50 -1.48
N THR A 90 0.20 -10.07 -0.40
CA THR A 90 1.57 -10.61 -0.34
C THR A 90 1.52 -12.11 -0.18
N ASP A 91 2.42 -12.79 -0.86
CA ASP A 91 2.50 -14.24 -0.79
C ASP A 91 3.58 -14.68 0.19
N GLU A 92 3.87 -15.98 0.22
CA GLU A 92 4.87 -16.54 1.12
C GLU A 92 6.28 -16.06 0.82
N ASN A 93 6.52 -15.59 -0.38
CA ASN A 93 7.83 -15.10 -0.78
C ASN A 93 7.94 -13.58 -0.60
N TYR A 94 6.98 -12.97 0.07
CA TYR A 94 6.92 -11.52 0.31
C TYR A 94 6.82 -10.72 -0.98
N VAL A 95 6.28 -11.30 -2.03
CA VAL A 95 6.01 -10.59 -3.27
C VAL A 95 4.63 -9.93 -3.14
N ALA A 96 4.59 -8.63 -3.32
CA ALA A 96 3.35 -7.89 -3.23
C ALA A 96 2.71 -7.79 -4.62
N THR A 97 1.44 -8.11 -4.69
CA THR A 97 0.65 -7.99 -5.91
C THR A 97 -0.42 -6.96 -5.67
N ILE A 98 -0.49 -5.97 -6.54
CA ILE A 98 -1.47 -4.89 -6.45
C ILE A 98 -2.44 -5.04 -7.61
N THR A 99 -3.71 -5.23 -7.30
CA THR A 99 -4.73 -5.40 -8.31
C THR A 99 -5.89 -4.47 -8.05
N LEU A 100 -6.64 -4.16 -9.09
CA LEU A 100 -7.86 -3.38 -8.95
C LEU A 100 -9.03 -4.31 -8.76
N SER A 101 -9.98 -3.86 -7.95
CA SER A 101 -11.22 -4.59 -7.81
C SER A 101 -12.06 -4.33 -9.04
N LEU A 102 -12.49 -5.39 -9.68
CA LEU A 102 -13.33 -5.29 -10.88
C LEU A 102 -14.75 -5.72 -10.62
N ILE A 103 -15.14 -5.71 -9.35
CA ILE A 103 -16.45 -6.20 -8.96
C ILE A 103 -17.57 -5.52 -9.73
N HIS A 104 -17.47 -4.24 -9.89
CA HIS A 104 -18.53 -3.47 -10.51
C HIS A 104 -18.49 -3.52 -12.03
N ILE A 105 -17.49 -4.15 -12.60
CA ILE A 105 -17.39 -4.25 -14.03
C ILE A 105 -18.14 -5.47 -14.47
N SER A 106 -19.18 -5.27 -15.18
CA SER A 106 -20.00 -6.38 -15.60
C SER A 106 -19.48 -7.05 -16.85
N GLU A 107 -18.47 -6.52 -17.46
CA GLU A 107 -18.01 -7.13 -18.67
C GLU A 107 -17.11 -8.26 -18.38
N PRO A 108 -17.44 -9.41 -18.83
CA PRO A 108 -16.66 -10.58 -18.56
C PRO A 108 -15.33 -10.59 -19.26
N THR A 109 -15.21 -9.76 -20.19
CA THR A 109 -14.03 -9.72 -20.94
C THR A 109 -12.92 -9.03 -20.32
N ARG A 110 -13.02 -8.65 -19.42
CA ARG A 110 -12.16 -7.89 -18.90
C ARG A 110 -11.02 -8.32 -18.76
N PRO A 111 -10.31 -8.06 -18.87
CA PRO A 111 -9.18 -8.38 -18.91
C PRO A 111 -8.42 -8.23 -17.88
N ARG A 112 -7.81 -8.44 -17.68
CA ARG A 112 -7.11 -8.35 -16.86
C ARG A 112 -6.27 -7.52 -16.74
N LEU A 113 -5.86 -7.10 -16.20
CA LEU A 113 -5.22 -6.17 -16.04
C LEU A 113 -4.23 -6.31 -15.43
N ILE A 114 -3.76 -6.52 -15.19
CA ILE A 114 -2.89 -6.61 -14.44
C ILE A 114 -2.11 -6.70 -14.41
#